data_1040b8ccbc3c8207dfe07eb41baea51f
#
_entry.id   1040b8ccbc3c8207dfe07eb41baea51f
#
_cell.length_a   1.000
_cell.length_b   1.000
_cell.length_c   1.000
_cell.angle_alpha   90.00
_cell.angle_beta   90.00
_cell.angle_gamma   90.00
#
_symmetry.space_group_name_H-M   'P 1'
#
loop_
_entity.id
_entity.type
_entity.pdbx_description
1 polymer ?
#
loop_
_entity_poly.entity_id
_entity_poly.type
_entity_poly.pdbx_seq_one_letter_code
_entity_poly.pdbx_strand_id
1 'polypeptide(L)'
;DGSLPMQPNADLFYLSGIEQEESVLLLFPDAADNKHREILFLRQPNQHMQIWEGYKHTKEDARKISGVKNIQWLSEFPVMFRSLICEAKSAYLNSNEYKRAKVEVETRDARFIRQCRKDFPLHTYRRLAPLLHQLRVVKTDLEIELLNEAIDITAKGFRRTLRFVKPGVTEYEVEAEWAREFIRRRGKFAYTPIVAAGKNNCVLHYLQNDQVCKKSQLLLMDVGASYANYNADMTRTIPVGGTFSRRQKQVYNAVLRVLRASIDGATVGKLHRDWTKESQAHMNEELLKLGLLKPSQVKKQDPDNPACRKYFMHGLGHPLGLDVHDVGDANAPFAPGTVLTVEPGIYLPNEGFGIRLEDDIVVTKDGPINLMAKIPIEADEIESIMSR
;
A
#
# COMPACT_ATOMS: atom_id res chain seq x y z
N ASP A 1 14.43 17.32 -10.59
CA ASP A 1 15.81 16.84 -10.51
C ASP A 1 15.84 15.37 -10.92
N GLY A 2 16.50 15.06 -12.06
CA GLY A 2 16.57 13.70 -12.62
C GLY A 2 17.36 12.71 -11.76
N SER A 3 17.92 13.13 -10.65
CA SER A 3 18.66 12.28 -9.70
C SER A 3 17.75 11.57 -8.66
N LEU A 4 16.48 11.97 -8.55
CA LEU A 4 15.54 11.32 -7.63
C LEU A 4 14.83 10.14 -8.31
N PRO A 5 14.61 9.02 -7.60
CA PRO A 5 13.83 7.92 -8.12
C PRO A 5 12.43 8.39 -8.52
N MET A 6 12.03 8.11 -9.75
CA MET A 6 10.68 8.42 -10.20
C MET A 6 9.72 7.34 -9.71
N GLN A 7 8.57 7.76 -9.20
CA GLN A 7 7.43 6.89 -8.99
C GLN A 7 6.35 7.33 -9.99
N PRO A 8 5.89 6.44 -10.89
CA PRO A 8 4.87 6.79 -11.85
C PRO A 8 3.54 7.06 -11.14
N ASN A 9 2.69 7.88 -11.75
CA ASN A 9 1.31 7.98 -11.32
C ASN A 9 0.63 6.62 -11.51
N ALA A 10 0.01 6.10 -10.45
CA ALA A 10 -0.55 4.76 -10.45
C ALA A 10 -1.62 4.53 -11.52
N ASP A 11 -2.47 5.54 -11.80
CA ASP A 11 -3.51 5.43 -12.84
C ASP A 11 -2.91 5.41 -14.25
N LEU A 12 -1.90 6.24 -14.51
CA LEU A 12 -1.21 6.24 -15.81
C LEU A 12 -0.46 4.93 -16.03
N PHE A 13 0.24 4.45 -14.98
CA PHE A 13 0.94 3.18 -15.03
C PHE A 13 -0.02 2.01 -15.26
N TYR A 14 -1.15 1.96 -14.53
CA TYR A 14 -2.18 0.94 -14.68
C TYR A 14 -2.69 0.83 -16.14
N LEU A 15 -2.91 1.97 -16.79
CA LEU A 15 -3.44 2.00 -18.15
C LEU A 15 -2.38 1.80 -19.24
N SER A 16 -1.10 2.05 -18.98
CA SER A 16 -0.07 2.09 -20.03
C SER A 16 1.19 1.29 -19.74
N GLY A 17 1.47 0.92 -18.49
CA GLY A 17 2.73 0.30 -18.08
C GLY A 17 3.96 1.23 -18.23
N ILE A 18 3.76 2.53 -18.50
CA ILE A 18 4.86 3.47 -18.76
C ILE A 18 5.37 4.10 -17.46
N GLU A 19 6.67 3.95 -17.24
CA GLU A 19 7.43 4.53 -16.14
C GLU A 19 8.35 5.67 -16.65
N GLN A 20 7.77 6.65 -17.31
CA GLN A 20 8.53 7.81 -17.78
C GLN A 20 7.82 9.10 -17.39
N GLU A 21 8.61 10.07 -16.92
CA GLU A 21 8.13 11.40 -16.54
C GLU A 21 7.48 12.12 -17.75
N GLU A 22 6.57 13.03 -17.44
CA GLU A 22 5.87 13.88 -18.41
C GLU A 22 5.07 13.11 -19.48
N SER A 23 4.74 11.84 -19.21
CA SER A 23 3.87 11.06 -20.09
C SER A 23 2.41 11.49 -19.94
N VAL A 24 1.65 11.43 -21.04
CA VAL A 24 0.20 11.74 -21.07
C VAL A 24 -0.49 10.68 -21.91
N LEU A 25 -1.54 10.06 -21.35
CA LEU A 25 -2.42 9.18 -22.10
C LEU A 25 -3.75 9.90 -22.36
N LEU A 26 -4.12 10.00 -23.63
CA LEU A 26 -5.40 10.54 -24.09
C LEU A 26 -6.26 9.40 -24.63
N LEU A 27 -7.43 9.23 -24.05
CA LEU A 27 -8.41 8.24 -24.47
C LEU A 27 -9.65 8.98 -24.98
N PHE A 28 -10.03 8.73 -26.23
CA PHE A 28 -11.23 9.27 -26.85
C PHE A 28 -11.97 8.16 -27.62
N PRO A 29 -12.69 7.27 -26.93
CA PRO A 29 -13.32 6.08 -27.54
C PRO A 29 -14.25 6.40 -28.71
N ASP A 30 -14.91 7.56 -28.66
CA ASP A 30 -15.87 8.02 -29.68
C ASP A 30 -15.22 8.81 -30.84
N ALA A 31 -13.89 8.94 -30.91
CA ALA A 31 -13.21 9.62 -31.98
C ALA A 31 -13.56 8.98 -33.33
N ALA A 32 -13.88 9.83 -34.33
CA ALA A 32 -14.23 9.41 -35.67
C ALA A 32 -13.08 8.66 -36.37
N ASP A 33 -11.84 9.17 -36.23
CA ASP A 33 -10.63 8.45 -36.66
C ASP A 33 -10.16 7.50 -35.54
N ASN A 34 -10.10 6.22 -35.87
CA ASN A 34 -9.61 5.19 -34.93
C ASN A 34 -8.21 5.46 -34.39
N LYS A 35 -7.36 6.20 -35.13
CA LYS A 35 -6.01 6.59 -34.66
C LYS A 35 -6.04 7.55 -33.49
N HIS A 36 -7.17 8.23 -33.26
CA HIS A 36 -7.32 9.20 -32.18
C HIS A 36 -8.01 8.62 -30.94
N ARG A 37 -8.40 7.34 -30.98
CA ARG A 37 -9.08 6.71 -29.82
C ARG A 37 -8.18 6.47 -28.62
N GLU A 38 -6.91 6.19 -28.90
CA GLU A 38 -5.88 6.02 -27.88
C GLU A 38 -4.58 6.67 -28.38
N ILE A 39 -4.07 7.64 -27.66
CA ILE A 39 -2.83 8.33 -27.99
C ILE A 39 -1.98 8.45 -26.73
N LEU A 40 -0.76 7.92 -26.79
CA LEU A 40 0.22 8.08 -25.72
C LEU A 40 1.26 9.10 -26.15
N PHE A 41 1.41 10.15 -25.36
CA PHE A 41 2.40 11.21 -25.56
C PHE A 41 3.57 11.02 -24.63
N LEU A 42 4.78 11.08 -25.19
CA LEU A 42 6.03 10.91 -24.46
C LEU A 42 6.97 12.09 -24.71
N ARG A 43 7.80 12.37 -23.72
CA ARG A 43 8.90 13.31 -23.88
C ARG A 43 9.87 12.79 -24.93
N GLN A 44 10.13 13.61 -25.97
CA GLN A 44 11.06 13.22 -27.06
C GLN A 44 12.49 13.15 -26.53
N PRO A 45 13.20 12.02 -26.65
CA PRO A 45 14.59 11.93 -26.25
C PRO A 45 15.49 12.80 -27.12
N ASN A 46 16.51 13.39 -26.52
CA ASN A 46 17.58 14.08 -27.20
C ASN A 46 18.93 13.68 -26.62
N GLN A 47 20.03 14.04 -27.30
CA GLN A 47 21.37 13.66 -26.88
C GLN A 47 21.73 14.17 -25.47
N HIS A 48 21.32 15.38 -25.12
CA HIS A 48 21.55 15.94 -23.80
C HIS A 48 20.86 15.12 -22.70
N MET A 49 19.58 14.78 -22.91
CA MET A 49 18.83 13.93 -21.96
C MET A 49 19.46 12.54 -21.80
N GLN A 50 19.92 11.94 -22.91
CA GLN A 50 20.57 10.62 -22.84
C GLN A 50 21.86 10.64 -22.03
N ILE A 51 22.62 11.75 -22.11
CA ILE A 51 23.84 11.92 -21.33
C ILE A 51 23.55 12.13 -19.83
N TRP A 52 22.55 12.94 -19.51
CA TRP A 52 22.29 13.37 -18.13
C TRP A 52 21.25 12.54 -17.37
N GLU A 53 20.26 12.03 -18.09
CA GLU A 53 19.09 11.35 -17.47
C GLU A 53 19.02 9.87 -17.88
N GLY A 54 19.89 9.41 -18.79
CA GLY A 54 19.92 8.05 -19.27
C GLY A 54 18.87 7.76 -20.33
N TYR A 55 18.48 6.48 -20.43
CA TYR A 55 17.55 6.00 -21.46
C TYR A 55 16.14 6.56 -21.29
N LYS A 56 15.54 6.98 -22.39
CA LYS A 56 14.13 7.35 -22.52
C LYS A 56 13.48 6.49 -23.60
N HIS A 57 12.21 6.15 -23.42
CA HIS A 57 11.50 5.29 -24.36
C HIS A 57 11.44 5.89 -25.78
N THR A 58 11.74 5.05 -26.76
CA THR A 58 11.40 5.33 -28.16
C THR A 58 9.89 5.11 -28.38
N LYS A 59 9.35 5.58 -29.49
CA LYS A 59 7.95 5.29 -29.86
C LYS A 59 7.70 3.78 -30.02
N GLU A 60 8.72 3.03 -30.46
CA GLU A 60 8.62 1.57 -30.62
C GLU A 60 8.58 0.85 -29.29
N ASP A 61 9.46 1.22 -28.34
CA ASP A 61 9.47 0.63 -26.99
C ASP A 61 8.15 0.90 -26.28
N ALA A 62 7.66 2.14 -26.37
CA ALA A 62 6.40 2.52 -25.76
C ALA A 62 5.22 1.72 -26.33
N ARG A 63 5.20 1.43 -27.65
CA ARG A 63 4.19 0.55 -28.24
C ARG A 63 4.25 -0.86 -27.69
N LYS A 64 5.46 -1.41 -27.55
CA LYS A 64 5.66 -2.77 -27.02
C LYS A 64 5.21 -2.87 -25.55
N ILE A 65 5.50 -1.85 -24.76
CA ILE A 65 5.15 -1.81 -23.34
C ILE A 65 3.64 -1.58 -23.16
N SER A 66 3.10 -0.53 -23.78
CA SER A 66 1.73 -0.08 -23.53
C SER A 66 0.66 -0.77 -24.36
N GLY A 67 1.03 -1.35 -25.49
CA GLY A 67 0.06 -1.82 -26.50
C GLY A 67 -0.62 -0.70 -27.30
N VAL A 68 -0.47 0.56 -26.91
CA VAL A 68 -1.03 1.72 -27.61
C VAL A 68 -0.34 1.88 -28.96
N LYS A 69 -1.12 1.89 -30.04
CA LYS A 69 -0.57 1.96 -31.42
C LYS A 69 -0.11 3.36 -31.79
N ASN A 70 -0.81 4.39 -31.37
CA ASN A 70 -0.51 5.79 -31.69
C ASN A 70 0.34 6.41 -30.57
N ILE A 71 1.64 6.49 -30.81
CA ILE A 71 2.59 7.16 -29.92
C ILE A 71 3.04 8.47 -30.56
N GLN A 72 2.90 9.57 -29.82
CA GLN A 72 3.28 10.90 -30.26
C GLN A 72 4.30 11.54 -29.31
N TRP A 73 5.01 12.56 -29.77
CA TRP A 73 5.85 13.34 -28.86
C TRP A 73 5.01 14.34 -28.06
N LEU A 74 5.39 14.62 -26.85
CA LEU A 74 4.65 15.52 -25.96
C LEU A 74 4.47 16.92 -26.54
N SER A 75 5.39 17.36 -27.41
CA SER A 75 5.29 18.64 -28.15
C SER A 75 4.03 18.72 -29.04
N GLU A 76 3.52 17.59 -29.51
CA GLU A 76 2.32 17.52 -30.34
C GLU A 76 1.02 17.58 -29.51
N PHE A 77 1.10 17.34 -28.22
CA PHE A 77 -0.07 17.25 -27.34
C PHE A 77 -0.97 18.49 -27.37
N PRO A 78 -0.46 19.74 -27.28
CA PRO A 78 -1.33 20.92 -27.27
C PRO A 78 -2.18 21.07 -28.52
N VAL A 79 -1.59 20.81 -29.71
CA VAL A 79 -2.26 20.93 -31.00
C VAL A 79 -3.31 19.83 -31.14
N MET A 80 -2.92 18.57 -30.88
CA MET A 80 -3.83 17.43 -31.01
C MET A 80 -4.95 17.50 -29.98
N PHE A 81 -4.65 17.82 -28.72
CA PHE A 81 -5.65 17.98 -27.67
C PHE A 81 -6.67 19.06 -28.04
N ARG A 82 -6.22 20.22 -28.52
CA ARG A 82 -7.10 21.31 -28.96
C ARG A 82 -8.07 20.86 -30.06
N SER A 83 -7.60 20.11 -31.05
CA SER A 83 -8.47 19.57 -32.12
C SER A 83 -9.51 18.59 -31.54
N LEU A 84 -9.04 17.60 -30.75
CA LEU A 84 -9.89 16.52 -30.27
C LEU A 84 -10.90 16.97 -29.21
N ILE A 85 -10.55 17.91 -28.32
CA ILE A 85 -11.48 18.39 -27.31
C ILE A 85 -12.65 19.14 -27.94
N CYS A 86 -12.46 19.81 -29.08
CA CYS A 86 -13.54 20.47 -29.81
C CYS A 86 -14.59 19.50 -30.37
N GLU A 87 -14.25 18.24 -30.56
CA GLU A 87 -15.16 17.16 -30.96
C GLU A 87 -15.83 16.46 -29.76
N ALA A 88 -15.27 16.63 -28.58
CA ALA A 88 -15.73 15.95 -27.38
C ALA A 88 -16.87 16.67 -26.68
N LYS A 89 -17.88 15.93 -26.20
CA LYS A 89 -18.98 16.47 -25.39
C LYS A 89 -18.59 16.72 -23.93
N SER A 90 -17.67 15.92 -23.40
CA SER A 90 -17.22 15.97 -22.01
C SER A 90 -15.76 15.57 -21.92
N ALA A 91 -15.03 16.13 -20.98
CA ALA A 91 -13.68 15.75 -20.64
C ALA A 91 -13.58 15.18 -19.21
N TYR A 92 -13.03 13.99 -19.08
CA TYR A 92 -12.70 13.40 -17.78
C TYR A 92 -11.24 13.73 -17.47
N LEU A 93 -11.02 14.41 -16.35
CA LEU A 93 -9.69 14.88 -15.95
C LEU A 93 -9.28 14.25 -14.61
N ASN A 94 -7.99 13.94 -14.52
CA ASN A 94 -7.41 13.48 -13.26
C ASN A 94 -7.21 14.67 -12.32
N SER A 95 -7.55 14.49 -11.04
CA SER A 95 -7.40 15.51 -9.99
C SER A 95 -6.62 14.99 -8.78
N ASN A 96 -5.97 13.84 -8.88
CA ASN A 96 -5.20 13.22 -7.77
C ASN A 96 -6.01 13.12 -6.48
N GLU A 97 -7.17 12.47 -6.56
CA GLU A 97 -8.11 12.35 -5.45
C GLU A 97 -7.65 11.32 -4.43
N TYR A 98 -6.76 11.72 -3.54
CA TYR A 98 -6.25 10.88 -2.46
C TYR A 98 -6.71 11.41 -1.10
N LYS A 99 -7.57 10.65 -0.41
CA LYS A 99 -8.25 11.10 0.82
C LYS A 99 -7.31 11.37 2.00
N ARG A 100 -6.14 10.74 2.04
CA ARG A 100 -5.18 10.84 3.17
C ARG A 100 -4.14 11.93 3.00
N ALA A 101 -3.95 12.45 1.78
CA ALA A 101 -2.97 13.49 1.51
C ALA A 101 -3.62 14.76 0.99
N LYS A 102 -3.38 15.86 1.69
CA LYS A 102 -3.67 17.20 1.17
C LYS A 102 -2.47 17.68 0.37
N VAL A 103 -2.67 17.88 -0.92
CA VAL A 103 -1.63 18.46 -1.78
C VAL A 103 -1.68 19.98 -1.63
N GLU A 104 -0.63 20.58 -1.04
CA GLU A 104 -0.56 22.02 -0.80
C GLU A 104 0.00 22.80 -2.00
N VAL A 105 0.82 22.13 -2.82
CA VAL A 105 1.39 22.71 -4.04
C VAL A 105 0.52 22.39 -5.23
N GLU A 106 0.40 23.34 -6.19
CA GLU A 106 -0.38 23.12 -7.39
C GLU A 106 0.25 22.01 -8.26
N THR A 107 -0.47 20.90 -8.42
CA THR A 107 -0.01 19.78 -9.26
C THR A 107 -0.05 20.12 -10.73
N ARG A 108 0.61 19.31 -11.58
CA ARG A 108 0.52 19.39 -13.03
C ARG A 108 -0.93 19.24 -13.51
N ASP A 109 -1.67 18.27 -12.92
CA ASP A 109 -3.08 18.04 -13.26
C ASP A 109 -3.95 19.22 -12.89
N ALA A 110 -3.74 19.85 -11.74
CA ALA A 110 -4.48 21.05 -11.34
C ALA A 110 -4.23 22.22 -12.31
N ARG A 111 -2.98 22.44 -12.75
CA ARG A 111 -2.66 23.44 -13.79
C ARG A 111 -3.36 23.11 -15.10
N PHE A 112 -3.35 21.85 -15.51
CA PHE A 112 -4.02 21.42 -16.73
C PHE A 112 -5.54 21.61 -16.67
N ILE A 113 -6.19 21.25 -15.55
CA ILE A 113 -7.63 21.50 -15.33
C ILE A 113 -7.95 23.00 -15.46
N ARG A 114 -7.13 23.85 -14.82
CA ARG A 114 -7.31 25.31 -14.90
C ARG A 114 -7.15 25.79 -16.35
N GLN A 115 -6.17 25.30 -17.08
CA GLN A 115 -5.97 25.64 -18.50
C GLN A 115 -7.16 25.21 -19.37
N CYS A 116 -7.65 23.97 -19.20
CA CYS A 116 -8.83 23.47 -19.91
C CYS A 116 -10.06 24.37 -19.67
N ARG A 117 -10.34 24.72 -18.42
CA ARG A 117 -11.46 25.59 -18.08
C ARG A 117 -11.35 27.01 -18.65
N LYS A 118 -10.11 27.50 -18.78
CA LYS A 118 -9.85 28.83 -19.39
C LYS A 118 -10.04 28.78 -20.90
N ASP A 119 -9.52 27.77 -21.57
CA ASP A 119 -9.47 27.71 -23.05
C ASP A 119 -10.76 27.13 -23.65
N PHE A 120 -11.47 26.29 -22.90
CA PHE A 120 -12.70 25.59 -23.33
C PHE A 120 -13.80 25.71 -22.28
N PRO A 121 -14.26 26.95 -21.93
CA PRO A 121 -15.10 27.20 -20.76
C PRO A 121 -16.51 26.58 -20.84
N LEU A 122 -16.97 26.23 -22.03
CA LEU A 122 -18.32 25.67 -22.25
C LEU A 122 -18.38 24.13 -22.25
N HIS A 123 -17.22 23.46 -22.09
CA HIS A 123 -17.18 22.00 -21.99
C HIS A 123 -17.64 21.51 -20.62
N THR A 124 -18.19 20.31 -20.59
CA THR A 124 -18.51 19.62 -19.34
C THR A 124 -17.26 18.86 -18.85
N TYR A 125 -16.80 19.20 -17.64
CA TYR A 125 -15.67 18.52 -17.00
C TYR A 125 -16.13 17.57 -15.93
N ARG A 126 -15.59 16.34 -15.93
CA ARG A 126 -15.94 15.26 -15.02
C ARG A 126 -14.70 14.68 -14.35
N ARG A 127 -14.91 14.06 -13.18
CA ARG A 127 -13.85 13.38 -12.44
C ARG A 127 -13.51 12.06 -13.10
N LEU A 128 -12.21 11.84 -13.39
CA LEU A 128 -11.70 10.58 -13.93
C LEU A 128 -11.56 9.51 -12.82
N ALA A 129 -11.17 9.92 -11.62
CA ALA A 129 -10.88 9.03 -10.51
C ALA A 129 -11.94 7.93 -10.23
N PRO A 130 -13.26 8.21 -10.21
CA PRO A 130 -14.25 7.15 -9.97
C PRO A 130 -14.22 6.01 -10.99
N LEU A 131 -13.89 6.30 -12.26
CA LEU A 131 -13.79 5.28 -13.31
C LEU A 131 -12.54 4.41 -13.09
N LEU A 132 -11.40 5.03 -12.83
CA LEU A 132 -10.13 4.32 -12.62
C LEU A 132 -10.12 3.54 -11.32
N HIS A 133 -10.70 4.10 -10.25
CA HIS A 133 -10.83 3.39 -8.98
C HIS A 133 -11.64 2.11 -9.12
N GLN A 134 -12.74 2.11 -9.89
CA GLN A 134 -13.54 0.91 -10.15
C GLN A 134 -12.72 -0.19 -10.86
N LEU A 135 -11.84 0.19 -11.80
CA LEU A 135 -10.99 -0.77 -12.50
C LEU A 135 -9.90 -1.34 -11.58
N ARG A 136 -9.30 -0.50 -10.72
CA ARG A 136 -8.16 -0.87 -9.86
C ARG A 136 -8.54 -1.61 -8.58
N VAL A 137 -9.79 -1.47 -8.08
CA VAL A 137 -10.23 -2.09 -6.82
C VAL A 137 -10.17 -3.61 -6.90
N VAL A 138 -10.59 -4.20 -8.02
CA VAL A 138 -10.57 -5.64 -8.26
C VAL A 138 -9.32 -5.99 -9.05
N LYS A 139 -8.40 -6.71 -8.42
CA LYS A 139 -7.13 -7.12 -9.03
C LYS A 139 -7.33 -8.30 -9.96
N THR A 140 -6.68 -8.24 -11.11
CA THR A 140 -6.55 -9.36 -12.04
C THR A 140 -5.55 -10.40 -11.49
N ASP A 141 -5.56 -11.60 -12.07
CA ASP A 141 -4.60 -12.65 -11.67
C ASP A 141 -3.14 -12.20 -11.83
N LEU A 142 -2.82 -11.46 -12.90
CA LEU A 142 -1.49 -10.90 -13.12
C LEU A 142 -1.08 -9.90 -12.03
N GLU A 143 -2.00 -9.05 -11.60
CA GLU A 143 -1.72 -8.11 -10.50
C GLU A 143 -1.48 -8.85 -9.18
N ILE A 144 -2.24 -9.93 -8.93
CA ILE A 144 -2.04 -10.80 -7.76
C ILE A 144 -0.69 -11.52 -7.85
N GLU A 145 -0.24 -11.95 -9.02
CA GLU A 145 1.12 -12.51 -9.20
C GLU A 145 2.20 -11.50 -8.84
N LEU A 146 2.08 -10.25 -9.28
CA LEU A 146 3.04 -9.19 -8.95
C LEU A 146 3.04 -8.82 -7.46
N LEU A 147 1.87 -8.81 -6.82
CA LEU A 147 1.76 -8.67 -5.36
C LEU A 147 2.48 -9.82 -4.64
N ASN A 148 2.29 -11.07 -5.10
CA ASN A 148 2.98 -12.23 -4.53
C ASN A 148 4.50 -12.14 -4.68
N GLU A 149 5.03 -11.59 -5.77
CA GLU A 149 6.47 -11.33 -5.91
C GLU A 149 6.96 -10.30 -4.88
N ALA A 150 6.22 -9.21 -4.66
CA ALA A 150 6.55 -8.22 -3.64
C ALA A 150 6.51 -8.84 -2.23
N ILE A 151 5.51 -9.69 -1.95
CA ILE A 151 5.36 -10.44 -0.70
C ILE A 151 6.52 -11.42 -0.52
N ASP A 152 6.95 -12.13 -1.57
CA ASP A 152 8.04 -13.10 -1.50
C ASP A 152 9.39 -12.41 -1.22
N ILE A 153 9.60 -11.21 -1.80
CA ILE A 153 10.75 -10.36 -1.48
C ILE A 153 10.70 -9.94 0.00
N THR A 154 9.54 -9.52 0.49
CA THR A 154 9.31 -9.14 1.89
C THR A 154 9.58 -10.34 2.82
N ALA A 155 9.06 -11.52 2.50
CA ALA A 155 9.28 -12.75 3.28
C ALA A 155 10.77 -13.11 3.42
N LYS A 156 11.56 -12.92 2.36
CA LYS A 156 13.02 -13.15 2.39
C LYS A 156 13.73 -12.13 3.26
N GLY A 157 13.31 -10.87 3.20
CA GLY A 157 13.78 -9.82 4.12
C GLY A 157 13.50 -10.18 5.58
N PHE A 158 12.27 -10.58 5.89
CA PHE A 158 11.90 -10.97 7.25
C PHE A 158 12.70 -12.17 7.77
N ARG A 159 12.83 -13.24 6.98
CA ARG A 159 13.62 -14.41 7.39
C ARG A 159 15.10 -14.08 7.64
N ARG A 160 15.65 -13.12 6.90
CA ARG A 160 16.98 -12.60 7.11
C ARG A 160 17.07 -11.84 8.43
N THR A 161 16.11 -10.96 8.68
CA THR A 161 16.03 -10.14 9.89
C THR A 161 15.88 -10.98 11.14
N LEU A 162 15.09 -12.06 11.12
CA LEU A 162 14.99 -13.02 12.24
C LEU A 162 16.35 -13.63 12.65
N ARG A 163 17.28 -13.80 11.70
CA ARG A 163 18.62 -14.33 11.97
C ARG A 163 19.61 -13.25 12.39
N PHE A 164 19.33 -12.00 12.06
CA PHE A 164 20.23 -10.87 12.33
C PHE A 164 19.96 -10.23 13.71
N VAL A 165 18.70 -10.10 14.09
CA VAL A 165 18.28 -9.37 15.31
C VAL A 165 18.81 -10.09 16.55
N LYS A 166 19.52 -9.32 17.37
CA LYS A 166 20.03 -9.71 18.68
C LYS A 166 20.19 -8.45 19.55
N PRO A 167 20.32 -8.60 20.88
CA PRO A 167 20.60 -7.46 21.75
C PRO A 167 21.86 -6.69 21.33
N GLY A 168 21.76 -5.37 21.27
CA GLY A 168 22.85 -4.48 20.90
C GLY A 168 22.85 -4.00 19.46
N VAL A 169 22.07 -4.62 18.54
CA VAL A 169 21.88 -4.06 17.19
C VAL A 169 21.01 -2.80 17.25
N THR A 170 21.15 -1.92 16.28
CA THR A 170 20.34 -0.71 16.15
C THR A 170 19.20 -0.92 15.17
N GLU A 171 18.13 -0.12 15.30
CA GLU A 171 16.96 -0.16 14.41
C GLU A 171 17.36 0.08 12.94
N TYR A 172 18.29 1.02 12.68
CA TYR A 172 18.78 1.28 11.30
C TYR A 172 19.66 0.15 10.75
N GLU A 173 20.37 -0.63 11.58
CA GLU A 173 21.07 -1.83 11.10
C GLU A 173 20.07 -2.90 10.65
N VAL A 174 18.93 -3.02 11.37
CA VAL A 174 17.84 -3.90 10.96
C VAL A 174 17.22 -3.41 9.64
N GLU A 175 16.98 -2.12 9.50
CA GLU A 175 16.50 -1.51 8.24
C GLU A 175 17.46 -1.81 7.07
N ALA A 176 18.77 -1.74 7.31
CA ALA A 176 19.77 -2.06 6.29
C ALA A 176 19.71 -3.52 5.81
N GLU A 177 19.34 -4.47 6.68
CA GLU A 177 19.15 -5.87 6.29
C GLU A 177 17.93 -6.06 5.38
N TRP A 178 16.85 -5.30 5.61
CA TRP A 178 15.69 -5.25 4.72
C TRP A 178 16.07 -4.64 3.36
N ALA A 179 16.73 -3.47 3.37
CA ALA A 179 17.18 -2.79 2.17
C ALA A 179 18.03 -3.68 1.28
N ARG A 180 18.99 -4.43 1.89
CA ARG A 180 19.83 -5.39 1.19
C ARG A 180 19.02 -6.45 0.44
N GLU A 181 18.02 -7.06 1.08
CA GLU A 181 17.20 -8.10 0.42
C GLU A 181 16.33 -7.50 -0.68
N PHE A 182 15.77 -6.32 -0.48
CA PHE A 182 14.95 -5.65 -1.47
C PHE A 182 15.75 -5.28 -2.71
N ILE A 183 16.87 -4.57 -2.52
CA ILE A 183 17.73 -4.10 -3.63
C ILE A 183 18.28 -5.29 -4.45
N ARG A 184 18.80 -6.34 -3.81
CA ARG A 184 19.34 -7.50 -4.54
C ARG A 184 18.31 -8.26 -5.37
N ARG A 185 17.01 -8.05 -5.10
CA ARG A 185 15.90 -8.67 -5.81
C ARG A 185 15.16 -7.71 -6.73
N ARG A 186 15.76 -6.54 -7.00
CA ARG A 186 15.18 -5.47 -7.83
C ARG A 186 13.86 -4.90 -7.27
N GLY A 187 13.63 -5.08 -5.97
CA GLY A 187 12.58 -4.41 -5.22
C GLY A 187 13.08 -3.12 -4.59
N LYS A 188 12.16 -2.31 -4.11
CA LYS A 188 12.40 -1.12 -3.30
C LYS A 188 11.48 -1.17 -2.07
N PHE A 189 11.67 -0.30 -1.10
CA PHE A 189 10.67 -0.11 -0.05
C PHE A 189 9.37 0.43 -0.65
N ALA A 190 8.25 -0.16 -0.28
CA ALA A 190 6.91 0.29 -0.66
C ALA A 190 6.56 1.63 0.01
N TYR A 191 7.05 1.82 1.22
CA TYR A 191 6.91 3.01 2.07
C TYR A 191 8.13 3.13 2.99
N THR A 192 8.24 4.26 3.71
CA THR A 192 9.30 4.42 4.72
C THR A 192 9.12 3.37 5.81
N PRO A 193 10.11 2.49 6.04
CA PRO A 193 9.97 1.38 6.98
C PRO A 193 9.87 1.88 8.43
N ILE A 194 9.07 1.19 9.21
CA ILE A 194 8.97 1.37 10.66
C ILE A 194 9.74 0.23 11.32
N VAL A 195 10.79 0.56 12.05
CA VAL A 195 11.57 -0.40 12.84
C VAL A 195 11.65 0.12 14.27
N ALA A 196 10.75 -0.31 15.12
CA ALA A 196 10.50 0.30 16.43
C ALA A 196 10.81 -0.68 17.58
N ALA A 197 11.76 -0.34 18.45
CA ALA A 197 12.13 -1.15 19.60
C ALA A 197 11.48 -0.64 20.92
N GLY A 198 11.02 -1.56 21.74
CA GLY A 198 10.52 -1.27 23.08
C GLY A 198 9.29 -0.35 23.08
N LYS A 199 9.32 0.75 23.81
CA LYS A 199 8.19 1.69 23.90
C LYS A 199 7.88 2.42 22.58
N ASN A 200 8.85 2.49 21.66
CA ASN A 200 8.67 3.13 20.36
C ASN A 200 7.65 2.39 19.48
N ASN A 201 7.44 1.09 19.71
CA ASN A 201 6.42 0.33 19.01
C ASN A 201 4.97 0.65 19.45
N CYS A 202 4.79 1.61 20.38
CA CYS A 202 3.51 2.26 20.64
C CYS A 202 3.29 3.56 19.84
N VAL A 203 4.28 3.98 19.01
CA VAL A 203 4.17 5.12 18.10
C VAL A 203 3.87 4.56 16.72
N LEU A 204 2.64 4.77 16.22
CA LEU A 204 2.14 4.09 15.02
C LEU A 204 2.98 4.36 13.76
N HIS A 205 3.46 5.58 13.57
CA HIS A 205 4.33 6.00 12.46
C HIS A 205 5.69 6.45 13.02
N TYR A 206 6.42 5.53 13.65
CA TYR A 206 7.78 5.78 14.13
C TYR A 206 8.76 5.62 12.96
N LEU A 207 9.43 6.71 12.56
CA LEU A 207 10.29 6.75 11.38
C LEU A 207 11.76 7.06 11.70
N GLN A 208 12.11 7.30 12.96
CA GLN A 208 13.48 7.65 13.35
C GLN A 208 14.44 6.47 13.19
N ASN A 209 13.99 5.26 13.56
CA ASN A 209 14.75 4.01 13.45
C ASN A 209 16.20 4.12 14.01
N ASP A 210 16.40 4.83 15.14
CA ASP A 210 17.73 5.21 15.61
C ASP A 210 18.14 4.60 16.96
N GLN A 211 17.28 3.80 17.56
CA GLN A 211 17.51 3.27 18.90
C GLN A 211 18.25 1.92 18.89
N VAL A 212 18.96 1.66 20.00
CA VAL A 212 19.58 0.35 20.26
C VAL A 212 18.54 -0.63 20.77
N CYS A 213 18.43 -1.79 20.15
CA CYS A 213 17.54 -2.88 20.57
C CYS A 213 18.07 -3.60 21.81
N LYS A 214 17.29 -3.63 22.90
CA LYS A 214 17.67 -4.24 24.19
C LYS A 214 17.03 -5.60 24.37
N LYS A 215 17.71 -6.50 25.10
CA LYS A 215 17.34 -7.92 25.28
C LYS A 215 15.87 -8.16 25.67
N SER A 216 15.31 -7.33 26.56
CA SER A 216 13.94 -7.50 27.07
C SER A 216 12.85 -6.86 26.19
N GLN A 217 13.25 -6.15 25.12
CA GLN A 217 12.33 -5.43 24.26
C GLN A 217 11.74 -6.32 23.17
N LEU A 218 10.57 -5.89 22.68
CA LEU A 218 10.04 -6.32 21.38
C LEU A 218 10.50 -5.33 20.31
N LEU A 219 10.69 -5.84 19.10
CA LEU A 219 10.94 -5.07 17.89
C LEU A 219 9.73 -5.25 16.96
N LEU A 220 8.98 -4.18 16.76
CA LEU A 220 7.92 -4.10 15.76
C LEU A 220 8.54 -3.60 14.46
N MET A 221 8.30 -4.33 13.39
CA MET A 221 8.74 -3.98 12.05
C MET A 221 7.53 -3.97 11.13
N ASP A 222 7.26 -2.81 10.55
CA ASP A 222 6.24 -2.60 9.55
C ASP A 222 6.97 -2.21 8.26
N VAL A 223 7.10 -3.20 7.36
CA VAL A 223 8.00 -3.15 6.21
C VAL A 223 7.45 -3.98 5.06
N GLY A 224 7.28 -3.34 3.92
CA GLY A 224 6.87 -3.99 2.68
C GLY A 224 7.79 -3.67 1.51
N ALA A 225 7.98 -4.63 0.61
CA ALA A 225 8.66 -4.42 -0.66
C ALA A 225 7.68 -3.93 -1.73
N SER A 226 8.19 -3.12 -2.67
CA SER A 226 7.52 -2.82 -3.93
C SER A 226 8.28 -3.51 -5.06
N TYR A 227 7.56 -4.24 -5.92
CA TYR A 227 8.07 -4.89 -7.11
C TYR A 227 7.17 -4.58 -8.30
N ALA A 228 7.75 -4.11 -9.43
CA ALA A 228 6.98 -3.64 -10.59
C ALA A 228 5.81 -2.70 -10.22
N ASN A 229 6.04 -1.81 -9.25
CA ASN A 229 5.11 -0.85 -8.64
C ASN A 229 3.94 -1.46 -7.82
N TYR A 230 3.82 -2.78 -7.71
CA TYR A 230 2.90 -3.42 -6.78
C TYR A 230 3.56 -3.58 -5.41
N ASN A 231 2.80 -3.33 -4.36
CA ASN A 231 3.30 -3.20 -3.00
C ASN A 231 2.84 -4.36 -2.12
N ALA A 232 3.73 -4.82 -1.23
CA ALA A 232 3.40 -5.62 -0.07
C ALA A 232 3.34 -4.72 1.16
N ASP A 233 2.56 -5.13 2.16
CA ASP A 233 2.46 -4.44 3.45
C ASP A 233 2.44 -5.47 4.57
N MET A 234 3.47 -5.47 5.43
CA MET A 234 3.62 -6.50 6.45
C MET A 234 4.10 -5.93 7.77
N THR A 235 3.37 -6.20 8.84
CA THR A 235 3.90 -5.98 10.20
C THR A 235 4.17 -7.29 10.91
N ARG A 236 5.33 -7.38 11.54
CA ARG A 236 5.70 -8.43 12.48
C ARG A 236 6.34 -7.82 13.73
N THR A 237 6.01 -8.39 14.89
CA THR A 237 6.62 -8.02 16.17
C THR A 237 7.39 -9.22 16.71
N ILE A 238 8.70 -9.05 17.00
CA ILE A 238 9.58 -10.13 17.44
C ILE A 238 10.30 -9.80 18.75
N PRO A 239 10.74 -10.79 19.54
CA PRO A 239 11.52 -10.55 20.76
C PRO A 239 13.00 -10.33 20.41
N VAL A 240 13.58 -9.19 20.77
CA VAL A 240 15.01 -8.88 20.53
C VAL A 240 15.94 -9.92 21.13
N GLY A 241 15.58 -10.45 22.31
CA GLY A 241 16.34 -11.50 23.00
C GLY A 241 16.09 -12.92 22.51
N GLY A 242 15.33 -13.12 21.42
CA GLY A 242 15.01 -14.43 20.86
C GLY A 242 13.84 -15.15 21.54
N THR A 243 13.33 -14.69 22.68
CA THR A 243 12.21 -15.29 23.40
C THR A 243 11.27 -14.22 23.95
N PHE A 244 9.96 -14.44 23.83
CA PHE A 244 8.94 -13.59 24.44
C PHE A 244 8.86 -13.82 25.94
N SER A 245 8.64 -12.78 26.75
CA SER A 245 8.18 -12.97 28.11
C SER A 245 6.76 -13.55 28.10
N ARG A 246 6.34 -14.13 29.24
CA ARG A 246 4.97 -14.68 29.38
C ARG A 246 3.89 -13.64 29.00
N ARG A 247 4.05 -12.40 29.46
CA ARG A 247 3.09 -11.32 29.17
C ARG A 247 3.09 -10.92 27.70
N GLN A 248 4.26 -10.76 27.10
CA GLN A 248 4.41 -10.46 25.68
C GLN A 248 3.76 -11.53 24.81
N LYS A 249 4.00 -12.82 25.11
CA LYS A 249 3.42 -13.96 24.39
C LYS A 249 1.90 -14.04 24.53
N GLN A 250 1.35 -13.72 25.72
CA GLN A 250 -0.10 -13.63 25.90
C GLN A 250 -0.73 -12.56 25.01
N VAL A 251 -0.15 -11.35 24.97
CA VAL A 251 -0.64 -10.24 24.13
C VAL A 251 -0.45 -10.56 22.64
N TYR A 252 0.70 -11.13 22.27
CA TYR A 252 1.00 -11.56 20.90
C TYR A 252 -0.07 -12.54 20.37
N ASN A 253 -0.33 -13.58 21.13
CA ASN A 253 -1.32 -14.59 20.73
C ASN A 253 -2.75 -14.04 20.71
N ALA A 254 -3.07 -13.03 21.51
CA ALA A 254 -4.35 -12.34 21.45
C ALA A 254 -4.48 -11.56 20.12
N VAL A 255 -3.46 -10.78 19.72
CA VAL A 255 -3.44 -10.09 18.42
C VAL A 255 -3.53 -11.09 17.26
N LEU A 256 -2.79 -12.21 17.33
CA LEU A 256 -2.82 -13.25 16.29
C LEU A 256 -4.20 -13.88 16.14
N ARG A 257 -4.95 -14.11 17.23
CA ARG A 257 -6.33 -14.60 17.15
C ARG A 257 -7.26 -13.59 16.49
N VAL A 258 -7.10 -12.31 16.80
CA VAL A 258 -7.87 -11.23 16.17
C VAL A 258 -7.54 -11.13 14.67
N LEU A 259 -6.25 -11.21 14.31
CA LEU A 259 -5.81 -11.23 12.91
C LEU A 259 -6.51 -12.35 12.13
N ARG A 260 -6.45 -13.59 12.62
CA ARG A 260 -7.07 -14.74 11.98
C ARG A 260 -8.58 -14.60 11.83
N ALA A 261 -9.27 -14.24 12.91
CA ALA A 261 -10.70 -14.00 12.87
C ALA A 261 -11.07 -12.87 11.88
N SER A 262 -10.23 -11.84 11.77
CA SER A 262 -10.43 -10.75 10.82
C SER A 262 -10.18 -11.16 9.37
N ILE A 263 -9.17 -12.01 9.12
CA ILE A 263 -8.94 -12.61 7.81
C ILE A 263 -10.16 -13.43 7.41
N ASP A 264 -10.59 -14.38 8.23
CA ASP A 264 -11.75 -15.26 7.96
C ASP A 264 -13.04 -14.46 7.74
N GLY A 265 -13.16 -13.29 8.40
CA GLY A 265 -14.30 -12.40 8.26
C GLY A 265 -14.33 -11.57 6.96
N ALA A 266 -13.24 -11.49 6.18
CA ALA A 266 -13.16 -10.69 4.96
C ALA A 266 -13.80 -11.40 3.76
N THR A 267 -15.13 -11.52 3.74
CA THR A 267 -15.88 -12.29 2.74
C THR A 267 -16.54 -11.42 1.68
N VAL A 268 -16.82 -12.01 0.51
CA VAL A 268 -17.56 -11.33 -0.58
C VAL A 268 -18.89 -10.79 -0.07
N GLY A 269 -19.24 -9.60 -0.49
CA GLY A 269 -20.49 -8.93 -0.11
C GLY A 269 -20.43 -8.15 1.21
N LYS A 270 -19.37 -8.32 2.01
CA LYS A 270 -19.20 -7.60 3.27
C LYS A 270 -18.72 -6.16 3.03
N LEU A 271 -19.23 -5.21 3.80
CA LEU A 271 -18.74 -3.84 3.78
C LEU A 271 -17.53 -3.68 4.71
N HIS A 272 -16.58 -2.84 4.32
CA HIS A 272 -15.40 -2.56 5.14
C HIS A 272 -15.74 -2.13 6.59
N ARG A 273 -16.78 -1.32 6.77
CA ARG A 273 -17.22 -0.88 8.10
C ARG A 273 -17.73 -2.03 8.97
N ASP A 274 -18.43 -3.00 8.37
CA ASP A 274 -19.03 -4.11 9.11
C ASP A 274 -17.93 -5.13 9.48
N TRP A 275 -17.00 -5.39 8.57
CA TRP A 275 -15.79 -6.15 8.82
C TRP A 275 -14.94 -5.56 9.96
N THR A 276 -14.76 -4.23 9.96
CA THR A 276 -14.05 -3.53 11.05
C THR A 276 -14.77 -3.68 12.40
N LYS A 277 -16.10 -3.57 12.43
CA LYS A 277 -16.89 -3.75 13.67
C LYS A 277 -16.78 -5.18 14.22
N GLU A 278 -16.81 -6.20 13.37
CA GLU A 278 -16.60 -7.60 13.78
C GLU A 278 -15.21 -7.78 14.41
N SER A 279 -14.17 -7.27 13.77
CA SER A 279 -12.81 -7.32 14.32
C SER A 279 -12.69 -6.60 15.67
N GLN A 280 -13.34 -5.44 15.83
CA GLN A 280 -13.38 -4.71 17.10
C GLN A 280 -14.10 -5.52 18.20
N ALA A 281 -15.12 -6.30 17.86
CA ALA A 281 -15.77 -7.21 18.80
C ALA A 281 -14.81 -8.30 19.26
N HIS A 282 -14.08 -8.95 18.35
CA HIS A 282 -13.04 -9.93 18.66
C HIS A 282 -11.92 -9.31 19.52
N MET A 283 -11.50 -8.08 19.20
CA MET A 283 -10.51 -7.35 19.98
C MET A 283 -11.01 -7.09 21.41
N ASN A 284 -12.28 -6.70 21.60
CA ASN A 284 -12.85 -6.52 22.93
C ASN A 284 -12.81 -7.82 23.75
N GLU A 285 -13.12 -8.97 23.16
CA GLU A 285 -13.06 -10.28 23.83
C GLU A 285 -11.65 -10.61 24.29
N GLU A 286 -10.66 -10.39 23.43
CA GLU A 286 -9.25 -10.64 23.78
C GLU A 286 -8.74 -9.69 24.88
N LEU A 287 -9.13 -8.42 24.82
CA LEU A 287 -8.77 -7.43 25.85
C LEU A 287 -9.42 -7.74 27.21
N LEU A 288 -10.63 -8.32 27.23
CA LEU A 288 -11.26 -8.84 28.46
C LEU A 288 -10.46 -10.02 29.02
N LYS A 289 -10.07 -11.00 28.19
CA LYS A 289 -9.24 -12.15 28.61
C LYS A 289 -7.87 -11.73 29.13
N LEU A 290 -7.30 -10.66 28.59
CA LEU A 290 -6.02 -10.08 29.02
C LEU A 290 -6.14 -9.23 30.30
N GLY A 291 -7.36 -8.99 30.82
CA GLY A 291 -7.62 -8.13 31.97
C GLY A 291 -7.42 -6.62 31.69
N LEU A 292 -7.36 -6.23 30.41
CA LEU A 292 -7.16 -4.84 29.98
C LEU A 292 -8.47 -4.05 29.93
N LEU A 293 -9.59 -4.73 29.72
CA LEU A 293 -10.94 -4.17 29.79
C LEU A 293 -11.77 -4.90 30.86
N LYS A 294 -12.78 -4.20 31.36
CA LYS A 294 -13.81 -4.77 32.26
C LYS A 294 -15.10 -5.02 31.47
N PRO A 295 -15.90 -6.05 31.81
CA PRO A 295 -17.17 -6.32 31.13
C PRO A 295 -18.12 -5.12 31.13
N SER A 296 -18.10 -4.31 32.19
CA SER A 296 -18.93 -3.09 32.27
C SER A 296 -18.55 -2.01 31.25
N GLN A 297 -17.27 -1.94 30.82
CA GLN A 297 -16.82 -0.99 29.81
C GLN A 297 -17.30 -1.41 28.42
N VAL A 298 -17.22 -2.70 28.09
CA VAL A 298 -17.72 -3.23 26.82
C VAL A 298 -19.25 -3.13 26.75
N LYS A 299 -19.96 -3.43 27.86
CA LYS A 299 -21.43 -3.34 27.89
C LYS A 299 -21.95 -1.91 27.71
N LYS A 300 -21.19 -0.91 28.17
CA LYS A 300 -21.57 0.52 28.13
C LYS A 300 -20.85 1.30 27.02
N GLN A 301 -20.12 0.62 26.11
CA GLN A 301 -19.35 1.29 25.06
C GLN A 301 -20.26 2.02 24.07
N ASP A 302 -19.74 3.10 23.53
CA ASP A 302 -20.31 3.79 22.38
C ASP A 302 -20.06 2.93 21.11
N PRO A 303 -21.09 2.60 20.32
CA PRO A 303 -20.93 1.86 19.05
C PRO A 303 -19.96 2.50 18.05
N ASP A 304 -19.85 3.83 18.05
CA ASP A 304 -18.96 4.57 17.15
C ASP A 304 -17.54 4.76 17.75
N ASN A 305 -17.40 4.52 19.07
CA ASN A 305 -16.11 4.55 19.76
C ASN A 305 -15.99 3.35 20.73
N PRO A 306 -15.80 2.13 20.20
CA PRO A 306 -15.76 0.91 21.01
C PRO A 306 -14.58 0.88 21.98
N ALA A 307 -14.79 0.16 23.09
CA ALA A 307 -13.84 0.13 24.22
C ALA A 307 -12.43 -0.31 23.85
N CYS A 308 -12.29 -1.17 22.82
CA CYS A 308 -10.99 -1.61 22.31
C CYS A 308 -10.12 -0.48 21.77
N ARG A 309 -10.70 0.65 21.34
CA ARG A 309 -9.95 1.78 20.79
C ARG A 309 -8.93 2.39 21.74
N LYS A 310 -9.08 2.13 23.04
CA LYS A 310 -8.07 2.49 24.03
C LYS A 310 -6.72 1.80 23.79
N TYR A 311 -6.73 0.62 23.19
CA TYR A 311 -5.54 -0.21 22.96
C TYR A 311 -5.31 -0.55 21.48
N PHE A 312 -6.32 -0.39 20.65
CA PHE A 312 -6.34 -0.58 19.20
C PHE A 312 -6.98 0.64 18.56
N MET A 313 -6.21 1.71 18.37
CA MET A 313 -6.71 3.04 18.00
C MET A 313 -6.76 3.32 16.50
N HIS A 314 -6.15 2.49 15.66
CA HIS A 314 -6.14 2.65 14.20
C HIS A 314 -7.18 1.79 13.48
N GLY A 315 -7.23 1.85 12.15
CA GLY A 315 -8.10 1.01 11.33
C GLY A 315 -7.68 -0.47 11.33
N LEU A 316 -8.57 -1.33 10.88
CA LEU A 316 -8.28 -2.76 10.76
C LEU A 316 -7.41 -3.07 9.54
N GLY A 317 -7.51 -2.27 8.48
CA GLY A 317 -6.80 -2.49 7.24
C GLY A 317 -7.29 -1.57 6.13
N HIS A 318 -6.70 -1.66 4.96
CA HIS A 318 -6.97 -0.84 3.80
C HIS A 318 -6.78 -1.62 2.48
N PRO A 319 -7.30 -1.14 1.34
CA PRO A 319 -6.94 -1.69 0.04
C PRO A 319 -5.44 -1.56 -0.23
N LEU A 320 -4.88 -2.54 -0.96
CA LEU A 320 -3.47 -2.62 -1.32
C LEU A 320 -3.33 -2.91 -2.82
N GLY A 321 -2.30 -2.34 -3.45
CA GLY A 321 -2.02 -2.55 -4.87
C GLY A 321 -0.86 -1.70 -5.40
N LEU A 322 -1.11 -0.90 -6.44
CA LEU A 322 -0.15 0.06 -6.99
C LEU A 322 0.18 1.19 -6.01
N ASP A 323 -0.76 1.53 -5.14
CA ASP A 323 -0.51 2.36 -3.97
C ASP A 323 -0.57 1.48 -2.72
N VAL A 324 0.24 1.77 -1.70
CA VAL A 324 0.18 1.03 -0.42
C VAL A 324 -1.18 1.21 0.22
N HIS A 325 -1.65 2.45 0.32
CA HIS A 325 -3.03 2.75 0.65
C HIS A 325 -3.80 2.94 -0.67
N ASP A 326 -4.17 1.83 -1.29
CA ASP A 326 -4.73 1.83 -2.63
C ASP A 326 -6.17 2.38 -2.67
N VAL A 327 -6.65 2.55 -3.88
CA VAL A 327 -8.01 3.03 -4.15
C VAL A 327 -9.04 2.02 -3.66
N GLY A 328 -10.16 2.53 -3.16
CA GLY A 328 -11.29 1.73 -2.68
C GLY A 328 -12.49 2.59 -2.34
N ASP A 329 -13.67 2.00 -2.39
CA ASP A 329 -14.90 2.60 -1.92
C ASP A 329 -15.33 1.93 -0.61
N ALA A 330 -15.27 2.66 0.49
CA ALA A 330 -15.67 2.18 1.80
C ALA A 330 -17.15 1.80 1.90
N ASN A 331 -17.98 2.26 0.95
CA ASN A 331 -19.40 1.95 0.87
C ASN A 331 -19.74 0.83 -0.11
N ALA A 332 -18.75 0.37 -0.90
CA ALA A 332 -18.91 -0.78 -1.77
C ALA A 332 -18.60 -2.09 -1.01
N PRO A 333 -19.36 -3.16 -1.26
CA PRO A 333 -19.06 -4.47 -0.69
C PRO A 333 -17.79 -5.06 -1.32
N PHE A 334 -17.07 -5.89 -0.56
CA PHE A 334 -15.91 -6.62 -1.08
C PHE A 334 -16.33 -7.51 -2.26
N ALA A 335 -15.58 -7.44 -3.33
CA ALA A 335 -15.74 -8.26 -4.52
C ALA A 335 -14.59 -9.29 -4.60
N PRO A 336 -14.78 -10.43 -5.33
CA PRO A 336 -13.66 -11.31 -5.64
C PRO A 336 -12.54 -10.54 -6.36
N GLY A 337 -11.29 -10.73 -5.94
CA GLY A 337 -10.12 -9.96 -6.42
C GLY A 337 -9.84 -8.67 -5.63
N THR A 338 -10.65 -8.30 -4.63
CA THR A 338 -10.29 -7.23 -3.70
C THR A 338 -9.11 -7.67 -2.84
N VAL A 339 -8.04 -6.86 -2.81
CA VAL A 339 -6.86 -7.09 -1.96
C VAL A 339 -6.86 -6.08 -0.82
N LEU A 340 -6.64 -6.57 0.40
CA LEU A 340 -6.69 -5.80 1.64
C LEU A 340 -5.50 -6.15 2.54
N THR A 341 -5.04 -5.20 3.34
CA THR A 341 -4.25 -5.48 4.55
C THR A 341 -5.18 -5.87 5.70
N VAL A 342 -4.67 -6.62 6.67
CA VAL A 342 -5.34 -6.96 7.94
C VAL A 342 -4.32 -6.77 9.05
N GLU A 343 -4.44 -5.70 9.85
CA GLU A 343 -3.36 -5.20 10.70
C GLU A 343 -3.79 -4.91 12.17
N PRO A 344 -4.43 -5.84 12.89
CA PRO A 344 -4.79 -5.57 14.28
C PRO A 344 -3.56 -5.39 15.17
N GLY A 345 -3.69 -4.53 16.19
CA GLY A 345 -2.63 -4.30 17.18
C GLY A 345 -3.14 -4.03 18.58
N ILE A 346 -2.32 -4.32 19.57
CA ILE A 346 -2.53 -3.95 20.98
C ILE A 346 -1.32 -3.17 21.46
N TYR A 347 -1.54 -1.93 21.91
CA TYR A 347 -0.48 -1.02 22.32
C TYR A 347 -0.61 -0.72 23.82
N LEU A 348 0.45 -1.02 24.59
CA LEU A 348 0.52 -0.94 26.03
C LEU A 348 1.66 0.00 26.49
N PRO A 349 1.53 1.34 26.32
CA PRO A 349 2.59 2.28 26.64
C PRO A 349 3.07 2.17 28.11
N ASN A 350 2.15 1.86 29.04
CA ASN A 350 2.48 1.67 30.46
C ASN A 350 3.28 0.39 30.72
N GLU A 351 3.16 -0.64 29.86
CA GLU A 351 3.96 -1.86 29.90
C GLU A 351 5.22 -1.75 29.00
N GLY A 352 5.35 -0.64 28.25
CA GLY A 352 6.52 -0.33 27.44
C GLY A 352 6.62 -1.12 26.14
N PHE A 353 5.52 -1.66 25.61
CA PHE A 353 5.50 -2.35 24.32
C PHE A 353 4.12 -2.30 23.63
N GLY A 354 4.13 -2.44 22.31
CA GLY A 354 2.97 -2.69 21.46
C GLY A 354 3.23 -3.89 20.55
N ILE A 355 2.20 -4.50 20.06
CA ILE A 355 2.24 -5.62 19.11
C ILE A 355 1.26 -5.32 17.99
N ARG A 356 1.73 -5.30 16.75
CA ARG A 356 0.94 -5.33 15.53
C ARG A 356 1.37 -6.54 14.72
N LEU A 357 0.40 -7.23 14.15
CA LEU A 357 0.59 -8.30 13.19
C LEU A 357 -0.27 -7.97 11.97
N GLU A 358 0.30 -8.12 10.79
CA GLU A 358 -0.35 -7.71 9.55
C GLU A 358 -0.02 -8.66 8.42
N ASP A 359 -1.05 -9.05 7.70
CA ASP A 359 -0.95 -9.84 6.48
C ASP A 359 -1.78 -9.22 5.35
N ASP A 360 -1.33 -9.42 4.11
CA ASP A 360 -2.08 -9.11 2.89
C ASP A 360 -2.96 -10.28 2.51
N ILE A 361 -4.21 -9.99 2.17
CA ILE A 361 -5.19 -11.00 1.75
C ILE A 361 -5.84 -10.64 0.42
N VAL A 362 -6.30 -11.65 -0.31
CA VAL A 362 -7.23 -11.48 -1.43
C VAL A 362 -8.58 -12.12 -1.11
N VAL A 363 -9.65 -11.36 -1.31
CA VAL A 363 -11.02 -11.86 -1.18
C VAL A 363 -11.36 -12.71 -2.40
N THR A 364 -11.82 -13.94 -2.22
CA THR A 364 -12.27 -14.83 -3.31
C THR A 364 -13.69 -15.32 -3.09
N LYS A 365 -14.28 -15.96 -4.10
CA LYS A 365 -15.64 -16.54 -3.99
C LYS A 365 -15.72 -17.65 -2.94
N ASP A 366 -14.60 -18.35 -2.71
CA ASP A 366 -14.50 -19.48 -1.79
C ASP A 366 -14.01 -19.06 -0.39
N GLY A 367 -13.85 -17.75 -0.16
CA GLY A 367 -13.33 -17.15 1.07
C GLY A 367 -12.04 -16.39 0.85
N PRO A 368 -11.52 -15.71 1.86
CA PRO A 368 -10.26 -14.96 1.78
C PRO A 368 -9.05 -15.90 1.70
N ILE A 369 -8.06 -15.52 0.89
CA ILE A 369 -6.76 -16.20 0.81
C ILE A 369 -5.73 -15.28 1.43
N ASN A 370 -5.03 -15.77 2.46
CA ASN A 370 -3.88 -15.07 3.04
C ASN A 370 -2.67 -15.26 2.11
N LEU A 371 -2.23 -14.17 1.45
CA LEU A 371 -1.08 -14.18 0.54
C LEU A 371 0.24 -14.36 1.30
N MET A 372 0.27 -14.04 2.60
CA MET A 372 1.44 -14.13 3.49
C MET A 372 1.47 -15.40 4.34
N ALA A 373 0.60 -16.38 4.10
CA ALA A 373 0.47 -17.60 4.91
C ALA A 373 1.78 -18.40 5.11
N LYS A 374 2.77 -18.20 4.23
CA LYS A 374 4.09 -18.88 4.31
C LYS A 374 5.14 -18.09 5.12
N ILE A 375 4.81 -16.90 5.60
CA ILE A 375 5.71 -16.06 6.39
C ILE A 375 5.55 -16.44 7.86
N PRO A 376 6.65 -16.66 8.61
CA PRO A 376 6.57 -16.99 10.03
C PRO A 376 5.72 -15.99 10.82
N ILE A 377 4.78 -16.50 11.60
CA ILE A 377 3.90 -15.67 12.43
C ILE A 377 3.59 -16.30 13.79
N GLU A 378 3.77 -17.63 13.97
CA GLU A 378 3.61 -18.25 15.27
C GLU A 378 4.72 -17.83 16.22
N ALA A 379 4.37 -17.47 17.47
CA ALA A 379 5.36 -17.06 18.45
C ALA A 379 6.46 -18.12 18.65
N ASP A 380 6.08 -19.39 18.73
CA ASP A 380 7.00 -20.52 18.92
C ASP A 380 7.90 -20.75 17.72
N GLU A 381 7.40 -20.55 16.49
CA GLU A 381 8.18 -20.63 15.25
C GLU A 381 9.24 -19.52 15.21
N ILE A 382 8.83 -18.27 15.52
CA ILE A 382 9.73 -17.12 15.58
C ILE A 382 10.84 -17.37 16.60
N GLU A 383 10.52 -17.80 17.83
CA GLU A 383 11.49 -18.15 18.86
C GLU A 383 12.46 -19.25 18.37
N SER A 384 11.94 -20.30 17.71
CA SER A 384 12.74 -21.39 17.16
C SER A 384 13.73 -20.92 16.05
N ILE A 385 13.31 -19.99 15.18
CA ILE A 385 14.16 -19.46 14.10
C ILE A 385 15.25 -18.56 14.72
N MET A 386 14.91 -17.76 15.72
CA MET A 386 15.83 -16.81 16.36
C MET A 386 16.84 -17.50 17.30
N SER A 387 16.54 -18.70 17.77
CA SER A 387 17.45 -19.49 18.65
C SER A 387 18.59 -20.20 17.92
N ARG A 388 18.60 -20.15 16.58
CA ARG A 388 19.63 -20.75 15.69
C ARG A 388 20.67 -19.71 15.34
#